data_acd84cf82abec2602fdef758d6d3039c
#
_entry.id   acd84cf82abec2602fdef758d6d3039c
#
_cell.length_a   1.000
_cell.length_b   1.000
_cell.length_c   1.000
_cell.angle_alpha   90.00
_cell.angle_beta   90.00
_cell.angle_gamma   90.00
#
_symmetry.space_group_name_H-M   'P 1'
#
loop_
_entity.id
_entity.type
_entity.pdbx_description
1 polymer ?
#
loop_
_entity_poly.entity_id
_entity_poly.type
_entity_poly.pdbx_seq_one_letter_code
_entity_poly.pdbx_strand_id
1 'polypeptide(L)'
;MTLYRQRFADTGLYENQVYEGIPEMLESTRHADYISIIATSKPTVYAERIVKHFGLDRHFAGVYGSELGGRFENKTDLLAFLLENERVPAKVAIMVGDRAADIIAAKNNGIRSVGVLWGYGSEGELTDAGADKLCLTPAELVSCLLQNAP
;
A
#
# COMPACT_ATOMS: atom_id res chain seq x y z
N MET A 1 -22.03 5.84 10.57
CA MET A 1 -20.83 6.48 10.00
C MET A 1 -20.02 7.20 11.07
N THR A 2 -20.62 8.14 11.79
CA THR A 2 -19.90 8.95 12.81
C THR A 2 -19.34 8.11 13.97
N LEU A 3 -20.15 7.19 14.52
CA LEU A 3 -19.71 6.31 15.62
C LEU A 3 -18.57 5.39 15.23
N TYR A 4 -18.60 4.85 14.01
CA TYR A 4 -17.52 4.01 13.49
C TYR A 4 -16.21 4.80 13.39
N ARG A 5 -16.26 6.00 12.83
CA ARG A 5 -15.08 6.86 12.68
C ARG A 5 -14.49 7.26 14.03
N GLN A 6 -15.35 7.57 15.01
CA GLN A 6 -14.91 7.92 16.36
C GLN A 6 -14.22 6.75 17.04
N ARG A 7 -14.84 5.57 17.05
CA ARG A 7 -14.23 4.37 17.62
C ARG A 7 -12.91 4.00 16.91
N PHE A 8 -12.88 4.10 15.59
CA PHE A 8 -11.68 3.82 14.82
C PHE A 8 -10.55 4.80 15.17
N ALA A 9 -10.86 6.08 15.37
CA ALA A 9 -9.87 7.08 15.75
C ALA A 9 -9.32 6.86 17.16
N ASP A 10 -10.16 6.44 18.12
CA ASP A 10 -9.79 6.34 19.53
C ASP A 10 -9.17 5.00 19.90
N THR A 11 -9.75 3.88 19.48
CA THR A 11 -9.31 2.53 19.88
C THR A 11 -9.11 1.58 18.71
N GLY A 12 -10.04 1.52 17.78
CA GLY A 12 -9.97 0.59 16.64
C GLY A 12 -8.73 0.77 15.76
N LEU A 13 -8.17 1.98 15.76
CA LEU A 13 -6.95 2.32 15.04
C LEU A 13 -5.77 1.41 15.44
N TYR A 14 -5.65 1.08 16.72
CA TYR A 14 -4.52 0.34 17.29
C TYR A 14 -4.82 -1.14 17.53
N GLU A 15 -6.00 -1.62 17.15
CA GLU A 15 -6.36 -3.04 17.25
C GLU A 15 -5.74 -3.89 16.13
N ASN A 16 -5.18 -3.27 15.10
CA ASN A 16 -4.51 -3.96 14.00
C ASN A 16 -3.18 -4.55 14.44
N GLN A 17 -2.77 -5.62 13.76
CA GLN A 17 -1.46 -6.23 13.95
C GLN A 17 -0.65 -6.13 12.67
N VAL A 18 0.67 -6.02 12.81
CA VAL A 18 1.59 -6.07 11.69
C VAL A 18 1.77 -7.53 11.29
N TYR A 19 1.60 -7.85 10.00
CA TYR A 19 1.85 -9.20 9.49
C TYR A 19 3.31 -9.58 9.69
N GLU A 20 3.52 -10.88 9.95
CA GLU A 20 4.86 -11.43 10.12
C GLU A 20 5.71 -11.18 8.87
N GLY A 21 6.96 -10.78 9.09
CA GLY A 21 7.91 -10.52 8.01
C GLY A 21 7.86 -9.12 7.39
N ILE A 22 6.88 -8.28 7.75
CA ILE A 22 6.75 -6.94 7.20
C ILE A 22 7.91 -6.01 7.59
N PRO A 23 8.33 -5.92 8.86
CA PRO A 23 9.47 -5.07 9.20
C PRO A 23 10.75 -5.46 8.45
N GLU A 24 11.02 -6.74 8.33
CA GLU A 24 12.17 -7.27 7.61
C GLU A 24 12.08 -6.99 6.11
N MET A 25 10.90 -7.12 5.54
CA MET A 25 10.64 -6.79 4.13
C MET A 25 10.91 -5.31 3.86
N LEU A 26 10.41 -4.43 4.71
CA LEU A 26 10.61 -2.98 4.57
C LEU A 26 12.09 -2.59 4.67
N GLU A 27 12.82 -3.20 5.59
CA GLU A 27 14.25 -2.98 5.73
C GLU A 27 15.01 -3.47 4.49
N SER A 28 14.67 -4.65 3.98
CA SER A 28 15.30 -5.23 2.78
C SER A 28 15.03 -4.38 1.54
N THR A 29 13.83 -3.86 1.36
CA THR A 29 13.51 -3.00 0.22
C THR A 29 14.27 -1.67 0.31
N ARG A 30 14.44 -1.13 1.51
CA ARG A 30 15.23 0.08 1.72
C ARG A 30 16.69 -0.14 1.37
N HIS A 31 17.28 -1.27 1.77
CA HIS A 31 18.65 -1.63 1.42
C HIS A 31 18.85 -1.83 -0.08
N ALA A 32 17.80 -2.18 -0.80
CA ALA A 32 17.80 -2.30 -2.25
C ALA A 32 17.51 -0.98 -2.98
N ASP A 33 17.56 0.14 -2.26
CA ASP A 33 17.33 1.50 -2.76
C ASP A 33 15.90 1.76 -3.29
N TYR A 34 14.93 0.98 -2.85
CA TYR A 34 13.53 1.28 -3.09
C TYR A 34 13.03 2.33 -2.10
N ILE A 35 12.22 3.25 -2.60
CA ILE A 35 11.48 4.21 -1.77
C ILE A 35 10.09 3.66 -1.58
N SER A 36 9.68 3.47 -0.33
CA SER A 36 8.35 2.97 0.01
C SER A 36 7.41 4.11 0.36
N ILE A 37 6.21 4.08 -0.20
CA ILE A 37 5.16 5.08 0.03
C ILE A 37 3.87 4.32 0.29
N ILE A 38 3.11 4.76 1.27
CA ILE A 38 1.80 4.16 1.56
C ILE A 38 0.72 4.84 0.73
N ALA A 39 -0.10 4.02 0.06
CA ALA A 39 -1.32 4.43 -0.60
C ALA A 39 -2.47 3.59 -0.03
N THR A 40 -3.37 4.20 0.71
CA THR A 40 -4.41 3.50 1.45
C THR A 40 -5.79 4.13 1.25
N SER A 41 -6.84 3.32 1.35
CA SER A 41 -8.22 3.80 1.37
C SER A 41 -8.61 4.41 2.72
N LYS A 42 -7.81 4.19 3.76
CA LYS A 42 -8.03 4.81 5.07
C LYS A 42 -7.75 6.32 4.99
N PRO A 43 -8.40 7.12 5.83
CA PRO A 43 -8.02 8.54 5.95
C PRO A 43 -6.54 8.70 6.32
N THR A 44 -5.88 9.63 5.66
CA THR A 44 -4.44 9.89 5.84
C THR A 44 -4.05 10.05 7.30
N VAL A 45 -4.82 10.84 8.05
CA VAL A 45 -4.53 11.10 9.48
C VAL A 45 -4.52 9.82 10.31
N TYR A 46 -5.38 8.87 10.00
CA TYR A 46 -5.45 7.59 10.73
C TYR A 46 -4.32 6.66 10.28
N ALA A 47 -4.02 6.61 8.99
CA ALA A 47 -2.92 5.82 8.47
C ALA A 47 -1.57 6.25 9.06
N GLU A 48 -1.34 7.54 9.16
CA GLU A 48 -0.13 8.09 9.79
C GLU A 48 0.00 7.67 11.26
N ARG A 49 -1.10 7.70 12.00
CA ARG A 49 -1.12 7.25 13.41
C ARG A 49 -0.82 5.77 13.55
N ILE A 50 -1.39 4.93 12.67
CA ILE A 50 -1.15 3.48 12.68
C ILE A 50 0.33 3.19 12.42
N VAL A 51 0.89 3.78 11.39
CA VAL A 51 2.29 3.58 10.99
C VAL A 51 3.23 4.00 12.12
N LYS A 52 2.96 5.13 12.75
CA LYS A 52 3.75 5.63 13.87
C LYS A 52 3.60 4.73 15.11
N HIS A 53 2.39 4.29 15.41
CA HIS A 53 2.11 3.39 16.54
C HIS A 53 2.93 2.11 16.46
N PHE A 54 3.04 1.52 15.28
CA PHE A 54 3.81 0.29 15.07
C PHE A 54 5.29 0.52 14.78
N GLY A 55 5.77 1.77 14.85
CA GLY A 55 7.16 2.11 14.65
C GLY A 55 7.65 1.92 13.22
N LEU A 56 6.74 1.98 12.23
CA LEU A 56 7.05 1.76 10.82
C LEU A 56 7.24 3.05 10.03
N ASP A 57 6.98 4.20 10.64
CA ASP A 57 7.01 5.51 9.97
C ASP A 57 8.35 5.83 9.31
N ARG A 58 9.45 5.38 9.89
CA ARG A 58 10.80 5.57 9.33
C ARG A 58 11.03 4.89 7.98
N HIS A 59 10.20 3.90 7.64
CA HIS A 59 10.34 3.14 6.40
C HIS A 59 9.66 3.79 5.20
N PHE A 60 8.80 4.79 5.43
CA PHE A 60 7.97 5.36 4.39
C PHE A 60 8.31 6.84 4.15
N ALA A 61 8.49 7.19 2.89
CA ALA A 61 8.73 8.57 2.47
C ALA A 61 7.47 9.43 2.52
N GLY A 62 6.30 8.80 2.44
CA GLY A 62 5.02 9.50 2.51
C GLY A 62 3.86 8.56 2.77
N VAL A 63 2.76 9.13 3.24
CA VAL A 63 1.51 8.42 3.49
C VAL A 63 0.40 9.16 2.75
N TYR A 64 -0.26 8.46 1.84
CA TYR A 64 -1.34 8.99 1.02
C TYR A 64 -2.60 8.17 1.29
N GLY A 65 -3.62 8.85 1.74
CA GLY A 65 -4.91 8.24 2.04
C GLY A 65 -6.05 9.15 1.63
N SER A 66 -7.28 8.73 1.93
CA SER A 66 -8.44 9.59 1.70
C SER A 66 -8.42 10.77 2.67
N GLU A 67 -9.11 11.84 2.28
CA GLU A 67 -9.37 12.96 3.18
C GLU A 67 -10.71 12.74 3.89
N LEU A 68 -10.84 13.24 5.11
CA LEU A 68 -12.08 13.10 5.89
C LEU A 68 -13.28 13.77 5.21
N GLY A 69 -13.02 14.72 4.31
CA GLY A 69 -14.06 15.36 3.49
C GLY A 69 -14.48 14.58 2.24
N GLY A 70 -13.92 13.39 2.01
CA GLY A 70 -14.28 12.50 0.91
C GLY A 70 -13.35 12.53 -0.30
N ARG A 71 -12.37 13.43 -0.34
CA ARG A 71 -11.40 13.49 -1.43
C ARG A 71 -10.48 12.26 -1.39
N PHE A 72 -10.17 11.71 -2.56
CA PHE A 72 -9.31 10.52 -2.74
C PHE A 72 -9.87 9.24 -2.14
N GLU A 73 -11.19 9.11 -2.06
CA GLU A 73 -11.82 7.81 -1.76
C GLU A 73 -11.62 6.81 -2.90
N ASN A 74 -11.51 7.30 -4.14
CA ASN A 74 -11.16 6.47 -5.29
C ASN A 74 -9.64 6.28 -5.36
N LYS A 75 -9.21 5.04 -5.33
CA LYS A 75 -7.78 4.71 -5.31
C LYS A 75 -7.06 5.09 -6.61
N THR A 76 -7.72 5.03 -7.74
CA THR A 76 -7.14 5.47 -9.02
C THR A 76 -6.74 6.94 -8.95
N ASP A 77 -7.62 7.80 -8.44
CA ASP A 77 -7.36 9.23 -8.28
C ASP A 77 -6.26 9.49 -7.25
N LEU A 78 -6.25 8.71 -6.17
CA LEU A 78 -5.21 8.81 -5.14
C LEU A 78 -3.83 8.49 -5.71
N LEU A 79 -3.71 7.42 -6.49
CA LEU A 79 -2.42 7.05 -7.10
C LEU A 79 -1.96 8.08 -8.14
N ALA A 80 -2.88 8.64 -8.93
CA ALA A 80 -2.56 9.69 -9.88
C ALA A 80 -1.97 10.91 -9.15
N PHE A 81 -2.61 11.32 -8.07
CA PHE A 81 -2.12 12.43 -7.24
C PHE A 81 -0.76 12.12 -6.61
N LEU A 82 -0.58 10.90 -6.08
CA LEU A 82 0.67 10.45 -5.47
C LEU A 82 1.83 10.55 -6.47
N LEU A 83 1.65 10.00 -7.66
CA LEU A 83 2.69 10.01 -8.69
C LEU A 83 3.08 11.44 -9.06
N GLU A 84 2.10 12.31 -9.22
CA GLU A 84 2.35 13.73 -9.55
C GLU A 84 3.06 14.44 -8.41
N ASN A 85 2.57 14.29 -7.19
CA ASN A 85 3.11 14.99 -6.02
C ASN A 85 4.54 14.54 -5.71
N GLU A 86 4.84 13.25 -5.87
CA GLU A 86 6.18 12.69 -5.63
C GLU A 86 7.09 12.80 -6.88
N ARG A 87 6.53 13.22 -8.00
CA ARG A 87 7.25 13.32 -9.29
C ARG A 87 7.84 11.99 -9.72
N VAL A 88 7.06 10.91 -9.57
CA VAL A 88 7.47 9.56 -9.91
C VAL A 88 6.80 9.14 -11.22
N PRO A 89 7.60 8.77 -12.25
CA PRO A 89 7.02 8.21 -13.46
C PRO A 89 6.37 6.84 -13.17
N ALA A 90 5.18 6.61 -13.73
CA ALA A 90 4.46 5.35 -13.52
C ALA A 90 5.30 4.11 -13.86
N LYS A 91 6.11 4.19 -14.91
CA LYS A 91 6.93 3.07 -15.39
C LYS A 91 8.00 2.59 -14.40
N VAL A 92 8.39 3.41 -13.42
CA VAL A 92 9.37 3.02 -12.39
C VAL A 92 8.71 2.69 -11.06
N ALA A 93 7.38 2.83 -10.96
CA ALA A 93 6.62 2.52 -9.76
C ALA A 93 6.12 1.07 -9.79
N ILE A 94 5.95 0.49 -8.61
CA ILE A 94 5.32 -0.82 -8.42
C ILE A 94 4.27 -0.66 -7.33
N MET A 95 3.04 -1.04 -7.63
CA MET A 95 1.97 -1.09 -6.64
C MET A 95 1.93 -2.47 -6.01
N VAL A 96 2.00 -2.49 -4.69
CA VAL A 96 1.84 -3.72 -3.91
C VAL A 96 0.52 -3.62 -3.16
N GLY A 97 -0.39 -4.55 -3.41
CA GLY A 97 -1.70 -4.49 -2.80
C GLY A 97 -2.34 -5.86 -2.62
N ASP A 98 -3.35 -5.90 -1.73
CA ASP A 98 -4.05 -7.14 -1.37
C ASP A 98 -5.51 -7.17 -1.85
N ARG A 99 -5.98 -6.13 -2.52
CA ARG A 99 -7.36 -6.05 -3.01
C ARG A 99 -7.41 -5.69 -4.49
N ALA A 100 -8.49 -6.07 -5.14
CA ALA A 100 -8.75 -5.73 -6.55
C ALA A 100 -8.62 -4.23 -6.82
N ALA A 101 -9.10 -3.39 -5.91
CA ALA A 101 -9.02 -1.93 -6.04
C ALA A 101 -7.59 -1.43 -6.21
N ASP A 102 -6.62 -2.05 -5.52
CA ASP A 102 -5.20 -1.69 -5.63
C ASP A 102 -4.67 -2.00 -7.03
N ILE A 103 -5.00 -3.19 -7.53
CA ILE A 103 -4.54 -3.66 -8.83
C ILE A 103 -5.16 -2.84 -9.96
N ILE A 104 -6.47 -2.58 -9.87
CA ILE A 104 -7.20 -1.77 -10.85
C ILE A 104 -6.65 -0.34 -10.89
N ALA A 105 -6.43 0.26 -9.73
CA ALA A 105 -5.88 1.62 -9.64
C ALA A 105 -4.47 1.70 -10.25
N ALA A 106 -3.63 0.69 -10.01
CA ALA A 106 -2.31 0.60 -10.61
C ALA A 106 -2.42 0.53 -12.13
N LYS A 107 -3.26 -0.35 -12.64
CA LYS A 107 -3.48 -0.53 -14.09
C LYS A 107 -3.96 0.77 -14.74
N ASN A 108 -4.91 1.45 -14.13
CA ASN A 108 -5.45 2.72 -14.63
C ASN A 108 -4.39 3.83 -14.70
N ASN A 109 -3.34 3.73 -13.90
CA ASN A 109 -2.24 4.69 -13.86
C ASN A 109 -0.96 4.20 -14.58
N GLY A 110 -1.01 3.06 -15.25
CA GLY A 110 0.16 2.52 -15.95
C GLY A 110 1.27 2.00 -15.03
N ILE A 111 0.93 1.66 -13.78
CA ILE A 111 1.85 1.14 -12.77
C ILE A 111 1.81 -0.39 -12.79
N ARG A 112 2.97 -1.03 -12.75
CA ARG A 112 3.04 -2.49 -12.56
C ARG A 112 2.52 -2.86 -11.18
N SER A 113 1.87 -4.01 -11.07
CA SER A 113 1.24 -4.42 -9.82
C SER A 113 1.70 -5.80 -9.35
N VAL A 114 1.81 -5.92 -8.03
CA VAL A 114 2.06 -7.19 -7.34
C VAL A 114 0.94 -7.38 -6.33
N GLY A 115 0.16 -8.44 -6.51
CA GLY A 115 -0.86 -8.85 -5.56
C GLY A 115 -0.23 -9.70 -4.46
N VAL A 116 -0.56 -9.41 -3.21
CA VAL A 116 -0.05 -10.16 -2.06
C VAL A 116 -1.15 -10.97 -1.41
N LEU A 117 -0.83 -12.22 -1.06
CA LEU A 117 -1.81 -13.20 -0.61
C LEU A 117 -1.91 -13.33 0.91
N TRP A 118 -1.14 -12.55 1.66
CA TRP A 118 -1.25 -12.52 3.12
C TRP A 118 -2.27 -11.51 3.64
N GLY A 119 -2.92 -10.75 2.76
CA GLY A 119 -3.94 -9.76 3.10
C GLY A 119 -5.36 -10.32 2.97
N TYR A 120 -6.31 -9.44 2.68
CA TYR A 120 -7.74 -9.80 2.64
C TYR A 120 -8.21 -10.40 1.31
N GLY A 121 -7.58 -10.04 0.19
CA GLY A 121 -8.00 -10.50 -1.13
C GLY A 121 -7.57 -11.93 -1.41
N SER A 122 -8.40 -12.65 -2.16
CA SER A 122 -8.08 -13.99 -2.63
C SER A 122 -7.20 -13.95 -3.88
N GLU A 123 -6.55 -15.07 -4.19
CA GLU A 123 -5.82 -15.24 -5.43
C GLU A 123 -6.70 -14.94 -6.65
N GLY A 124 -7.94 -15.45 -6.66
CA GLY A 124 -8.90 -15.20 -7.72
C GLY A 124 -9.23 -13.73 -7.90
N GLU A 125 -9.48 -13.03 -6.81
CA GLU A 125 -9.74 -11.58 -6.84
C GLU A 125 -8.61 -10.81 -7.50
N LEU A 126 -7.38 -11.09 -7.08
CA LEU A 126 -6.19 -10.39 -7.58
C LEU A 126 -5.86 -10.75 -9.02
N THR A 127 -6.02 -12.01 -9.38
CA THR A 127 -5.82 -12.49 -10.75
C THR A 127 -6.86 -11.88 -11.70
N ASP A 128 -8.12 -11.87 -11.32
CA ASP A 128 -9.21 -11.30 -12.12
C ASP A 128 -9.04 -9.79 -12.29
N ALA A 129 -8.49 -9.11 -11.30
CA ALA A 129 -8.17 -7.69 -11.39
C ALA A 129 -6.98 -7.39 -12.32
N GLY A 130 -6.19 -8.39 -12.66
CA GLY A 130 -5.07 -8.27 -13.59
C GLY A 130 -3.73 -7.99 -12.96
N ALA A 131 -3.48 -8.52 -11.75
CA ALA A 131 -2.17 -8.40 -11.10
C ALA A 131 -1.07 -8.98 -12.00
N ASP A 132 0.02 -8.24 -12.15
CA ASP A 132 1.15 -8.69 -12.98
C ASP A 132 1.90 -9.86 -12.33
N LYS A 133 1.98 -9.85 -11.01
CA LYS A 133 2.56 -10.95 -10.22
C LYS A 133 1.78 -11.14 -8.94
N LEU A 134 1.90 -12.34 -8.36
CA LEU A 134 1.36 -12.68 -7.05
C LEU A 134 2.50 -13.14 -6.14
N CYS A 135 2.46 -12.72 -4.89
CA CYS A 135 3.42 -13.13 -3.87
C CYS A 135 2.69 -13.72 -2.66
N LEU A 136 3.15 -14.86 -2.19
CA LEU A 136 2.55 -15.56 -1.06
C LEU A 136 3.04 -15.02 0.28
N THR A 137 4.31 -14.60 0.35
CA THR A 137 4.95 -14.14 1.58
C THR A 137 5.70 -12.83 1.36
N PRO A 138 5.94 -12.05 2.44
CA PRO A 138 6.80 -10.85 2.34
C PRO A 138 8.19 -11.14 1.79
N ALA A 139 8.79 -12.29 2.11
CA ALA A 139 10.08 -12.69 1.57
C ALA A 139 10.04 -12.89 0.05
N GLU A 140 8.96 -13.48 -0.48
CA GLU A 140 8.76 -13.59 -1.93
C GLU A 140 8.66 -12.23 -2.59
N LEU A 141 8.00 -11.27 -1.95
CA LEU A 141 7.89 -9.90 -2.46
C LEU A 141 9.29 -9.28 -2.61
N VAL A 142 10.14 -9.42 -1.59
CA VAL A 142 11.52 -8.93 -1.66
C VAL A 142 12.25 -9.54 -2.86
N SER A 143 12.17 -10.85 -3.02
CA SER A 143 12.80 -11.55 -4.15
C SER A 143 12.29 -11.03 -5.50
N CYS A 144 10.99 -10.82 -5.60
CA CYS A 144 10.34 -10.29 -6.80
C CYS A 144 10.86 -8.87 -7.12
N LEU A 145 10.96 -8.01 -6.12
CA LEU A 145 11.44 -6.63 -6.30
C LEU A 145 12.91 -6.60 -6.70
N LEU A 146 13.75 -7.45 -6.13
CA LEU A 146 15.18 -7.53 -6.46
C LEU A 146 15.42 -8.00 -7.89
N GLN A 147 14.58 -8.90 -8.41
CA GLN A 147 14.67 -9.38 -9.79
C GLN A 147 14.31 -8.31 -10.82
N ASN A 148 13.53 -7.29 -10.41
CA ASN A 148 13.06 -6.20 -11.28
C ASN A 148 13.84 -4.90 -11.06
N ALA A 149 14.87 -4.91 -10.23
CA ALA A 149 15.75 -3.76 -10.05
C ALA A 149 16.52 -3.46 -11.34
N PRO A 150 16.68 -2.19 -11.72
CA PRO A 150 17.45 -1.81 -12.90
C PRO A 150 18.94 -2.14 -12.76
#